data_d4cb530d0a4e5421414f46e6a6f266a1
#
_entry.id   d4cb530d0a4e5421414f46e6a6f266a1
#
_cell.length_a   1.000
_cell.length_b   1.000
_cell.length_c   1.000
_cell.angle_alpha   90.00
_cell.angle_beta   90.00
_cell.angle_gamma   90.00
#
_symmetry.space_group_name_H-M   'P 1'
#
loop_
_entity.id
_entity.type
_entity.pdbx_description
1 polymer ?
#
loop_
_entity_poly.entity_id
_entity_poly.type
_entity_poly.pdbx_seq_one_letter_code
_entity_poly.pdbx_strand_id
1 'polypeptide(L)'
;MSNALFPPPTDSMLNPTWPAAPPSGSTESHPESLRVEVGIIGAGIHGAALARDLKLRNISCALIDKGAVGGGTSQWSTKLFHGGIRYLATGDIRQMREGLAARATWMRIAPHRCRWEAFWMPHEGFLQGLSHRLAIGLYDYWGADRPGWPASLKLGGVPQHLFEQDPRAQGGPFRGAVAYADCLTWDREVVHDFVASSDAQILDFHEVEQWSDASGKLDSVTLRDRRDGTLRTVKARQWVFALGPWTDAAMRQWFQEDSHRLRLSAGIHMWLDPIPGCDRPWAMRRPKGRILFVIPRDGLLQVGTTEREVDAGWVPIVESEREELYRGLEACMPAIRWRSMRVHKEELGVRPLMGSQGSTTRLSREAVLEVHPKFSNLRLVLGGKLTTALLLMEQLATELTGTPCPESTTLPLVPWSGVSAGTRP
;
A
#
# COMPACT_ATOMS: atom_id res chain seq x y z
N MET A 1 -1.42 -28.60 -7.07
CA MET A 1 -0.98 -28.64 -5.65
C MET A 1 -1.16 -27.24 -5.10
N SER A 2 -2.11 -27.08 -4.21
CA SER A 2 -2.58 -25.78 -3.68
C SER A 2 -1.57 -25.23 -2.68
N ASN A 3 -0.88 -24.14 -3.01
CA ASN A 3 -0.10 -23.36 -2.06
C ASN A 3 -0.96 -22.26 -1.44
N ALA A 4 -1.89 -22.63 -0.57
CA ALA A 4 -2.49 -21.69 0.38
C ALA A 4 -1.48 -21.48 1.53
N LEU A 5 -0.51 -20.58 1.36
CA LEU A 5 0.56 -20.32 2.32
C LEU A 5 0.14 -19.48 3.54
N PHE A 6 -1.10 -18.97 3.59
CA PHE A 6 -1.62 -18.28 4.77
C PHE A 6 -3.13 -18.53 4.91
N PRO A 7 -3.62 -18.87 6.10
CA PRO A 7 -5.06 -18.85 6.35
C PRO A 7 -5.57 -17.41 6.19
N PRO A 8 -6.82 -17.21 5.76
CA PRO A 8 -7.43 -15.89 5.78
C PRO A 8 -7.36 -15.34 7.20
N PRO A 9 -7.20 -14.01 7.38
CA PRO A 9 -7.21 -13.41 8.71
C PRO A 9 -8.51 -13.82 9.41
N THR A 10 -8.39 -14.39 10.60
CA THR A 10 -9.55 -14.69 11.44
C THR A 10 -10.23 -13.40 11.89
N ASP A 11 -11.52 -13.40 12.18
CA ASP A 11 -12.26 -12.23 12.66
C ASP A 11 -11.59 -11.53 13.85
N SER A 12 -10.83 -12.25 14.67
CA SER A 12 -10.01 -11.70 15.75
C SER A 12 -8.83 -10.85 15.27
N MET A 13 -8.36 -11.03 14.02
CA MET A 13 -7.31 -10.18 13.41
C MET A 13 -7.87 -8.92 12.75
N LEU A 14 -9.16 -8.96 12.40
CA LEU A 14 -9.86 -7.86 11.74
C LEU A 14 -10.55 -6.93 12.75
N ASN A 15 -10.86 -7.44 13.93
CA ASN A 15 -11.60 -6.73 14.96
C ASN A 15 -10.94 -6.96 16.32
N PRO A 16 -9.87 -6.20 16.67
CA PRO A 16 -9.28 -6.32 17.99
C PRO A 16 -10.22 -5.68 19.03
N THR A 17 -11.18 -6.48 19.53
CA THR A 17 -11.75 -6.21 20.84
C THR A 17 -10.66 -6.55 21.84
N TRP A 18 -10.04 -5.54 22.42
CA TRP A 18 -9.01 -5.70 23.42
C TRP A 18 -9.57 -6.42 24.64
N PRO A 19 -8.97 -7.52 25.11
CA PRO A 19 -9.27 -8.00 26.43
C PRO A 19 -8.87 -6.91 27.45
N ALA A 20 -9.72 -6.71 28.44
CA ALA A 20 -9.39 -5.88 29.59
C ALA A 20 -8.05 -6.33 30.17
N ALA A 21 -7.23 -5.39 30.58
CA ALA A 21 -5.92 -5.66 31.18
C ALA A 21 -6.08 -6.70 32.31
N PRO A 22 -5.21 -7.73 32.39
CA PRO A 22 -5.22 -8.65 33.51
C PRO A 22 -4.88 -7.87 34.80
N PRO A 23 -5.39 -8.29 35.96
CA PRO A 23 -5.10 -7.63 37.22
C PRO A 23 -3.60 -7.67 37.48
N SER A 24 -3.06 -6.53 37.93
CA SER A 24 -1.65 -6.31 38.28
C SER A 24 -1.19 -7.29 39.35
N GLY A 25 -0.56 -8.39 38.89
CA GLY A 25 0.23 -9.27 39.78
C GLY A 25 1.69 -8.88 39.68
N SER A 26 2.22 -8.36 40.74
CA SER A 26 3.60 -7.87 40.92
C SER A 26 4.63 -8.98 40.82
N THR A 27 5.42 -8.98 39.73
CA THR A 27 6.83 -9.38 39.79
C THR A 27 7.62 -8.35 39.02
N GLU A 28 8.43 -7.55 39.73
CA GLU A 28 9.36 -6.60 39.13
C GLU A 28 10.49 -7.37 38.40
N SER A 29 10.23 -7.82 37.18
CA SER A 29 11.29 -8.12 36.26
C SER A 29 11.65 -6.82 35.56
N HIS A 30 12.89 -6.36 35.72
CA HIS A 30 13.39 -5.20 34.95
C HIS A 30 13.19 -5.50 33.46
N PRO A 31 12.47 -4.64 32.73
CA PRO A 31 12.19 -4.89 31.31
C PRO A 31 13.51 -4.96 30.54
N GLU A 32 13.66 -5.99 29.73
CA GLU A 32 14.83 -6.16 28.86
C GLU A 32 14.99 -4.89 28.01
N SER A 33 16.13 -4.20 28.13
CA SER A 33 16.38 -2.91 27.49
C SER A 33 17.15 -3.09 26.19
N LEU A 34 16.50 -2.82 25.07
CA LEU A 34 17.10 -2.77 23.74
C LEU A 34 17.59 -1.34 23.43
N ARG A 35 18.83 -1.19 22.94
CA ARG A 35 19.38 0.09 22.49
C ARG A 35 19.69 0.05 21.00
N VAL A 36 19.19 1.05 20.26
CA VAL A 36 19.40 1.20 18.82
C VAL A 36 19.67 2.67 18.46
N GLU A 37 20.12 2.91 17.26
CA GLU A 37 20.26 4.28 16.75
C GLU A 37 18.93 4.85 16.31
N VAL A 38 18.08 4.04 15.64
CA VAL A 38 16.77 4.46 15.13
C VAL A 38 15.67 3.52 15.61
N GLY A 39 14.65 4.06 16.30
CA GLY A 39 13.40 3.38 16.62
C GLY A 39 12.34 3.72 15.57
N ILE A 40 11.74 2.71 14.95
CA ILE A 40 10.71 2.86 13.92
C ILE A 40 9.41 2.29 14.47
N ILE A 41 8.36 3.12 14.55
CA ILE A 41 7.02 2.68 14.94
C ILE A 41 6.14 2.58 13.68
N GLY A 42 5.68 1.37 13.38
CA GLY A 42 4.90 1.01 12.20
C GLY A 42 5.71 0.17 11.21
N ALA A 43 5.40 -1.14 11.14
CA ALA A 43 6.02 -2.11 10.23
C ALA A 43 5.24 -2.28 8.92
N GLY A 44 4.66 -1.19 8.40
CA GLY A 44 4.14 -1.10 7.04
C GLY A 44 5.26 -0.90 6.02
N ILE A 45 4.89 -0.60 4.77
CA ILE A 45 5.86 -0.42 3.68
C ILE A 45 6.92 0.64 3.97
N HIS A 46 6.57 1.75 4.61
CA HIS A 46 7.53 2.81 4.93
C HIS A 46 8.52 2.36 6.01
N GLY A 47 8.03 1.81 7.13
CA GLY A 47 8.92 1.36 8.20
C GLY A 47 9.85 0.23 7.75
N ALA A 48 9.34 -0.74 7.00
CA ALA A 48 10.13 -1.86 6.49
C ALA A 48 11.19 -1.40 5.47
N ALA A 49 10.84 -0.49 4.55
CA ALA A 49 11.77 0.07 3.59
C ALA A 49 12.87 0.90 4.28
N LEU A 50 12.51 1.69 5.29
CA LEU A 50 13.49 2.43 6.09
C LEU A 50 14.44 1.49 6.84
N ALA A 51 13.92 0.43 7.47
CA ALA A 51 14.73 -0.53 8.21
C ALA A 51 15.80 -1.19 7.32
N ARG A 52 15.44 -1.58 6.08
CA ARG A 52 16.41 -2.06 5.09
C ARG A 52 17.44 -1.00 4.73
N ASP A 53 16.99 0.23 4.50
CA ASP A 53 17.86 1.30 4.06
C ASP A 53 18.88 1.71 5.15
N LEU A 54 18.47 1.69 6.41
CA LEU A 54 19.37 1.88 7.56
C LEU A 54 20.43 0.77 7.66
N LYS A 55 20.06 -0.50 7.39
CA LYS A 55 21.04 -1.59 7.30
C LYS A 55 22.12 -1.31 6.27
N LEU A 56 21.76 -0.83 5.07
CA LEU A 56 22.73 -0.52 4.02
C LEU A 56 23.72 0.57 4.41
N ARG A 57 23.38 1.35 5.45
CA ARG A 57 24.23 2.38 6.07
C ARG A 57 24.89 1.94 7.37
N ASN A 58 24.75 0.65 7.76
CA ASN A 58 25.23 0.09 9.02
C ASN A 58 24.66 0.80 10.26
N ILE A 59 23.41 1.25 10.19
CA ILE A 59 22.69 1.89 11.30
C ILE A 59 21.77 0.87 11.97
N SER A 60 21.94 0.68 13.28
CA SER A 60 21.10 -0.22 14.06
C SER A 60 19.68 0.33 14.22
N CYS A 61 18.66 -0.52 14.05
CA CYS A 61 17.28 -0.09 14.24
C CYS A 61 16.39 -1.16 14.88
N ALA A 62 15.31 -0.71 15.51
CA ALA A 62 14.19 -1.54 15.93
C ALA A 62 12.95 -1.18 15.11
N LEU A 63 12.27 -2.18 14.58
CA LEU A 63 11.02 -2.05 13.83
C LEU A 63 9.87 -2.60 14.69
N ILE A 64 9.00 -1.71 15.13
CA ILE A 64 7.98 -1.98 16.14
C ILE A 64 6.60 -1.83 15.50
N ASP A 65 5.72 -2.79 15.73
CA ASP A 65 4.32 -2.71 15.31
C ASP A 65 3.41 -3.42 16.32
N LYS A 66 2.23 -2.86 16.54
CA LYS A 66 1.20 -3.48 17.41
C LYS A 66 0.52 -4.71 16.80
N GLY A 67 0.68 -4.92 15.51
CA GLY A 67 0.18 -6.07 14.76
C GLY A 67 1.30 -6.80 14.03
N ALA A 68 0.91 -7.64 13.09
CA ALA A 68 1.87 -8.33 12.22
C ALA A 68 2.54 -7.39 11.22
N VAL A 69 3.77 -7.68 10.84
CA VAL A 69 4.48 -6.98 9.76
C VAL A 69 3.63 -6.94 8.48
N GLY A 70 3.49 -5.74 7.90
CA GLY A 70 2.68 -5.52 6.71
C GLY A 70 1.17 -5.64 6.91
N GLY A 71 0.70 -5.89 8.14
CA GLY A 71 -0.71 -6.17 8.46
C GLY A 71 -1.66 -4.98 8.38
N GLY A 72 -1.14 -3.74 8.25
CA GLY A 72 -1.94 -2.53 8.10
C GLY A 72 -2.36 -2.27 6.64
N THR A 73 -2.44 -1.00 6.26
CA THR A 73 -2.85 -0.55 4.91
C THR A 73 -2.01 -1.15 3.78
N SER A 74 -0.75 -1.49 4.05
CA SER A 74 0.20 -1.98 3.05
C SER A 74 -0.21 -3.28 2.36
N GLN A 75 -1.06 -4.11 2.95
CA GLN A 75 -1.57 -5.35 2.34
C GLN A 75 -2.88 -5.17 1.55
N TRP A 76 -3.50 -3.98 1.60
CA TRP A 76 -4.83 -3.71 1.04
C TRP A 76 -4.79 -2.76 -0.15
N SER A 77 -3.67 -2.71 -0.88
CA SER A 77 -3.53 -1.93 -2.11
C SER A 77 -4.25 -2.61 -3.29
N THR A 78 -4.30 -1.95 -4.43
CA THR A 78 -4.71 -2.60 -5.70
C THR A 78 -3.66 -3.61 -6.18
N LYS A 79 -2.58 -3.80 -5.43
CA LYS A 79 -1.46 -4.70 -5.72
C LYS A 79 -0.79 -4.38 -7.06
N LEU A 80 -0.54 -3.07 -7.26
CA LEU A 80 0.08 -2.53 -8.47
C LEU A 80 1.22 -1.57 -8.10
N PHE A 81 2.35 -1.72 -8.74
CA PHE A 81 3.31 -0.65 -8.92
C PHE A 81 3.01 0.04 -10.24
N HIS A 82 2.35 1.17 -10.17
CA HIS A 82 1.85 1.89 -11.34
C HIS A 82 2.51 3.26 -11.50
N GLY A 83 2.76 3.68 -12.73
CA GLY A 83 3.24 5.03 -13.03
C GLY A 83 2.16 6.11 -12.90
N GLY A 84 0.89 5.70 -12.67
CA GLY A 84 -0.20 6.63 -12.45
C GLY A 84 -0.71 7.28 -13.74
N ILE A 85 -1.08 6.48 -14.74
CA ILE A 85 -1.64 6.97 -16.03
C ILE A 85 -2.79 7.98 -15.85
N ARG A 86 -3.54 7.90 -14.75
CA ARG A 86 -4.60 8.86 -14.43
C ARG A 86 -4.11 10.30 -14.27
N TYR A 87 -2.84 10.50 -13.90
CA TYR A 87 -2.25 11.83 -13.74
C TYR A 87 -2.10 12.58 -15.05
N LEU A 88 -2.05 11.87 -16.19
CA LEU A 88 -2.13 12.50 -17.51
C LEU A 88 -3.45 13.24 -17.71
N ALA A 89 -4.56 12.67 -17.23
CA ALA A 89 -5.87 13.31 -17.34
C ALA A 89 -6.02 14.56 -16.44
N THR A 90 -5.20 14.69 -15.40
CA THR A 90 -5.19 15.84 -14.47
C THR A 90 -4.04 16.81 -14.76
N GLY A 91 -3.15 16.49 -15.70
CA GLY A 91 -1.97 17.31 -16.04
C GLY A 91 -0.83 17.23 -15.01
N ASP A 92 -0.90 16.33 -14.05
CA ASP A 92 0.15 16.17 -13.03
C ASP A 92 1.28 15.25 -13.54
N ILE A 93 2.06 15.81 -14.48
CA ILE A 93 3.17 15.11 -15.13
C ILE A 93 4.28 14.76 -14.12
N ARG A 94 4.49 15.59 -13.09
CA ARG A 94 5.50 15.32 -12.06
C ARG A 94 5.21 14.03 -11.32
N GLN A 95 4.01 13.88 -10.75
CA GLN A 95 3.63 12.66 -10.04
C GLN A 95 3.66 11.40 -10.93
N MET A 96 3.34 11.55 -12.21
CA MET A 96 3.44 10.45 -13.15
C MET A 96 4.90 10.03 -13.37
N ARG A 97 5.82 10.97 -13.62
CA ARG A 97 7.25 10.67 -13.80
C ARG A 97 7.87 10.04 -12.56
N GLU A 98 7.54 10.53 -11.37
CA GLU A 98 7.95 9.93 -10.09
C GLU A 98 7.44 8.49 -9.95
N GLY A 99 6.16 8.24 -10.27
CA GLY A 99 5.58 6.91 -10.26
C GLY A 99 6.25 5.96 -11.26
N LEU A 100 6.57 6.45 -12.45
CA LEU A 100 7.28 5.68 -13.47
C LEU A 100 8.71 5.33 -13.02
N ALA A 101 9.45 6.28 -12.45
CA ALA A 101 10.78 6.06 -11.91
C ALA A 101 10.76 5.05 -10.74
N ALA A 102 9.81 5.22 -9.81
CA ALA A 102 9.62 4.30 -8.70
C ALA A 102 9.32 2.87 -9.19
N ARG A 103 8.39 2.71 -10.15
CA ARG A 103 8.07 1.41 -10.74
C ARG A 103 9.31 0.74 -11.35
N ALA A 104 10.16 1.48 -12.06
CA ALA A 104 11.41 0.93 -12.60
C ALA A 104 12.35 0.46 -11.50
N THR A 105 12.43 1.19 -10.40
CA THR A 105 13.21 0.79 -9.24
C THR A 105 12.69 -0.52 -8.66
N TRP A 106 11.36 -0.67 -8.49
CA TRP A 106 10.75 -1.91 -8.04
C TRP A 106 11.09 -3.11 -8.92
N MET A 107 11.02 -2.95 -10.24
CA MET A 107 11.39 -4.00 -11.20
C MET A 107 12.85 -4.43 -11.07
N ARG A 108 13.73 -3.53 -10.61
CA ARG A 108 15.15 -3.80 -10.41
C ARG A 108 15.42 -4.50 -9.09
N ILE A 109 14.83 -4.00 -7.99
CA ILE A 109 15.14 -4.51 -6.65
C ILE A 109 14.27 -5.69 -6.21
N ALA A 110 13.07 -5.82 -6.76
CA ALA A 110 12.12 -6.88 -6.42
C ALA A 110 11.53 -7.57 -7.67
N PRO A 111 12.35 -8.04 -8.62
CA PRO A 111 11.85 -8.65 -9.86
C PRO A 111 10.99 -9.89 -9.60
N HIS A 112 11.24 -10.62 -8.53
CA HIS A 112 10.46 -11.78 -8.08
C HIS A 112 9.06 -11.42 -7.53
N ARG A 113 8.81 -10.13 -7.23
CA ARG A 113 7.50 -9.60 -6.81
C ARG A 113 6.83 -8.75 -7.87
N CYS A 114 7.42 -8.66 -9.04
CA CYS A 114 6.97 -7.77 -10.10
C CYS A 114 6.66 -8.56 -11.36
N ARG A 115 5.44 -8.43 -11.88
CA ARG A 115 5.04 -8.99 -13.16
C ARG A 115 4.46 -7.89 -14.05
N TRP A 116 5.08 -7.67 -15.22
CA TRP A 116 4.52 -6.80 -16.23
C TRP A 116 3.18 -7.32 -16.74
N GLU A 117 2.20 -6.42 -16.83
CA GLU A 117 0.90 -6.76 -17.35
C GLU A 117 0.34 -5.63 -18.22
N ALA A 118 -0.36 -6.00 -19.27
CA ALA A 118 -1.01 -5.08 -20.18
C ALA A 118 -2.43 -4.80 -19.70
N PHE A 119 -2.70 -3.59 -19.24
CA PHE A 119 -4.02 -3.14 -18.80
C PHE A 119 -4.78 -2.55 -19.96
N TRP A 120 -5.93 -3.11 -20.27
CA TRP A 120 -6.74 -2.72 -21.41
C TRP A 120 -7.78 -1.67 -21.02
N MET A 121 -7.78 -0.56 -21.78
CA MET A 121 -8.72 0.54 -21.65
C MET A 121 -9.65 0.53 -22.86
N PRO A 122 -10.94 0.16 -22.71
CA PRO A 122 -11.89 0.20 -23.81
C PRO A 122 -12.23 1.64 -24.18
N HIS A 123 -12.60 1.86 -25.47
CA HIS A 123 -13.03 3.15 -25.98
C HIS A 123 -14.26 3.02 -26.88
N GLU A 124 -15.17 3.99 -26.79
CA GLU A 124 -16.45 4.00 -27.49
C GLU A 124 -16.35 4.55 -28.92
N GLY A 125 -15.38 5.41 -29.18
CA GLY A 125 -15.23 6.07 -30.47
C GLY A 125 -13.80 6.33 -30.89
N PHE A 126 -13.63 6.75 -32.15
CA PHE A 126 -12.31 7.00 -32.74
C PHE A 126 -11.52 8.08 -31.98
N LEU A 127 -12.17 9.22 -31.66
CA LEU A 127 -11.49 10.33 -30.95
C LEU A 127 -11.02 9.91 -29.55
N GLN A 128 -11.82 9.14 -28.81
CA GLN A 128 -11.44 8.62 -27.52
C GLN A 128 -10.29 7.61 -27.66
N GLY A 129 -10.35 6.73 -28.65
CA GLY A 129 -9.24 5.81 -28.95
C GLY A 129 -7.95 6.55 -29.30
N LEU A 130 -8.03 7.63 -30.08
CA LEU A 130 -6.88 8.45 -30.42
C LEU A 130 -6.32 9.16 -29.19
N SER A 131 -7.17 9.74 -28.32
CA SER A 131 -6.72 10.38 -27.08
C SER A 131 -6.04 9.39 -26.13
N HIS A 132 -6.57 8.16 -26.00
CA HIS A 132 -5.92 7.10 -25.22
C HIS A 132 -4.56 6.73 -25.80
N ARG A 133 -4.42 6.62 -27.13
CA ARG A 133 -3.13 6.33 -27.79
C ARG A 133 -2.10 7.41 -27.52
N LEU A 134 -2.47 8.69 -27.64
CA LEU A 134 -1.58 9.81 -27.37
C LEU A 134 -1.15 9.82 -25.89
N ALA A 135 -2.09 9.64 -24.97
CA ALA A 135 -1.81 9.58 -23.53
C ALA A 135 -0.87 8.42 -23.20
N ILE A 136 -1.11 7.23 -23.73
CA ILE A 136 -0.26 6.06 -23.51
C ILE A 136 1.10 6.23 -24.20
N GLY A 137 1.16 6.83 -25.39
CA GLY A 137 2.42 7.15 -26.05
C GLY A 137 3.31 8.08 -25.21
N LEU A 138 2.73 9.11 -24.57
CA LEU A 138 3.45 9.98 -23.63
C LEU A 138 3.88 9.20 -22.38
N TYR A 139 3.00 8.38 -21.84
CA TYR A 139 3.29 7.53 -20.69
C TYR A 139 4.47 6.60 -20.96
N ASP A 140 4.52 5.99 -22.13
CA ASP A 140 5.62 5.14 -22.57
C ASP A 140 6.89 5.91 -22.81
N TYR A 141 6.82 7.07 -23.46
CA TYR A 141 7.98 7.92 -23.71
C TYR A 141 8.71 8.31 -22.42
N TRP A 142 7.97 8.69 -21.38
CA TRP A 142 8.57 8.97 -20.08
C TRP A 142 8.96 7.72 -19.29
N GLY A 143 8.50 6.55 -19.73
CA GLY A 143 8.88 5.26 -19.16
C GLY A 143 9.95 4.50 -19.93
N ALA A 144 10.43 5.01 -21.08
CA ALA A 144 11.17 4.29 -22.11
C ALA A 144 12.62 3.92 -21.79
N ASP A 145 13.19 4.45 -20.73
CA ASP A 145 14.57 4.19 -20.30
C ASP A 145 14.78 2.81 -19.64
N ARG A 146 13.92 1.81 -19.99
CA ARG A 146 13.80 0.55 -19.22
C ARG A 146 14.00 -0.68 -20.07
N PRO A 147 15.03 -1.49 -19.78
CA PRO A 147 15.20 -2.78 -20.42
C PRO A 147 13.94 -3.64 -20.24
N GLY A 148 13.43 -4.19 -21.33
CA GLY A 148 12.27 -5.10 -21.30
C GLY A 148 10.90 -4.40 -21.22
N TRP A 149 10.85 -3.08 -21.41
CA TRP A 149 9.57 -2.38 -21.56
C TRP A 149 8.83 -2.91 -22.79
N PRO A 150 7.70 -3.63 -22.64
CA PRO A 150 6.88 -3.92 -23.80
C PRO A 150 6.37 -2.59 -24.30
N ALA A 151 6.49 -2.33 -25.62
CA ALA A 151 5.76 -1.24 -26.23
C ALA A 151 4.31 -1.38 -25.79
N SER A 152 3.86 -0.52 -24.87
CA SER A 152 2.60 -0.72 -24.17
C SER A 152 1.41 -0.41 -25.09
N LEU A 153 1.65 0.33 -26.15
CA LEU A 153 0.61 0.65 -27.12
C LEU A 153 0.22 -0.59 -27.93
N LYS A 154 -0.63 -1.44 -27.35
CA LYS A 154 -1.30 -2.50 -28.08
C LYS A 154 -2.72 -2.07 -28.42
N LEU A 155 -3.13 -2.33 -29.64
CA LEU A 155 -4.51 -2.16 -30.09
C LEU A 155 -5.17 -3.54 -30.12
N GLY A 156 -6.39 -3.63 -29.63
CA GLY A 156 -7.10 -4.90 -29.60
C GLY A 156 -8.61 -4.74 -29.68
N GLY A 157 -9.26 -5.81 -30.07
CA GLY A 157 -10.70 -5.93 -29.97
C GLY A 157 -11.16 -6.06 -28.51
N VAL A 158 -12.40 -5.71 -28.28
CA VAL A 158 -13.10 -5.91 -27.02
C VAL A 158 -13.90 -7.21 -27.13
N PRO A 159 -13.73 -8.19 -26.21
CA PRO A 159 -14.54 -9.40 -26.22
C PRO A 159 -16.02 -9.05 -25.97
N GLN A 160 -16.86 -9.25 -26.97
CA GLN A 160 -18.27 -8.83 -26.94
C GLN A 160 -19.01 -9.45 -25.75
N HIS A 161 -18.82 -10.73 -25.48
CA HIS A 161 -19.47 -11.44 -24.38
C HIS A 161 -19.21 -10.86 -22.97
N LEU A 162 -18.20 -10.00 -22.81
CA LEU A 162 -17.92 -9.29 -21.55
C LEU A 162 -18.65 -7.94 -21.45
N PHE A 163 -19.03 -7.34 -22.60
CA PHE A 163 -19.49 -5.94 -22.65
C PHE A 163 -20.86 -5.74 -23.29
N GLU A 164 -21.40 -6.72 -23.99
CA GLU A 164 -22.70 -6.61 -24.68
C GLU A 164 -23.79 -7.38 -23.94
N GLN A 165 -24.91 -6.71 -23.63
CA GLN A 165 -26.06 -7.36 -23.01
C GLN A 165 -26.87 -8.20 -23.99
N ASP A 166 -26.94 -7.78 -25.27
CA ASP A 166 -27.65 -8.48 -26.31
C ASP A 166 -26.67 -8.91 -27.41
N PRO A 167 -26.40 -10.23 -27.55
CA PRO A 167 -25.53 -10.74 -28.61
C PRO A 167 -26.05 -10.47 -30.03
N ARG A 168 -27.31 -10.05 -30.19
CA ARG A 168 -27.92 -9.69 -31.46
C ARG A 168 -27.76 -8.22 -31.82
N ALA A 169 -27.41 -7.37 -30.83
CA ALA A 169 -27.08 -5.98 -31.06
C ALA A 169 -25.70 -5.90 -31.73
N GLN A 170 -25.68 -5.67 -33.05
CA GLN A 170 -24.43 -5.43 -33.75
C GLN A 170 -23.77 -4.15 -33.24
N GLY A 171 -22.73 -4.29 -32.47
CA GLY A 171 -21.89 -3.21 -31.96
C GLY A 171 -22.20 -2.79 -30.53
N GLY A 172 -21.56 -3.44 -29.56
CA GLY A 172 -21.53 -3.00 -28.18
C GLY A 172 -20.97 -1.58 -28.01
N PRO A 173 -20.95 -1.06 -26.77
CA PRO A 173 -20.58 0.33 -26.48
C PRO A 173 -19.14 0.65 -26.88
N PHE A 174 -18.28 -0.37 -27.04
CA PHE A 174 -16.87 -0.17 -27.30
C PHE A 174 -16.45 -0.57 -28.71
N ARG A 175 -15.72 0.32 -29.40
CA ARG A 175 -15.18 0.10 -30.76
C ARG A 175 -13.80 -0.57 -30.73
N GLY A 176 -13.15 -0.64 -29.58
CA GLY A 176 -11.84 -1.26 -29.41
C GLY A 176 -11.27 -0.96 -28.03
N ALA A 177 -10.06 -1.40 -27.80
CA ALA A 177 -9.33 -1.12 -26.58
C ALA A 177 -7.87 -0.79 -26.88
N VAL A 178 -7.28 0.03 -26.03
CA VAL A 178 -5.86 0.38 -26.03
C VAL A 178 -5.25 -0.10 -24.73
N ALA A 179 -4.11 -0.79 -24.81
CA ALA A 179 -3.41 -1.27 -23.62
C ALA A 179 -2.26 -0.36 -23.22
N TYR A 180 -2.01 -0.28 -21.92
CA TYR A 180 -0.79 0.25 -21.35
C TYR A 180 -0.19 -0.77 -20.38
N ALA A 181 1.11 -0.71 -20.16
CA ALA A 181 1.78 -1.64 -19.27
C ALA A 181 1.99 -1.03 -17.88
N ASP A 182 1.61 -1.79 -16.86
CA ASP A 182 1.96 -1.55 -15.46
C ASP A 182 2.41 -2.85 -14.79
N CYS A 183 2.83 -2.78 -13.53
CA CYS A 183 3.39 -3.91 -12.83
C CYS A 183 2.42 -4.42 -11.76
N LEU A 184 2.00 -5.69 -11.89
CA LEU A 184 1.36 -6.43 -10.80
C LEU A 184 2.40 -6.76 -9.72
N THR A 185 1.98 -6.67 -8.46
CA THR A 185 2.83 -7.01 -7.31
C THR A 185 2.04 -7.79 -6.25
N TRP A 186 2.75 -8.27 -5.24
CA TRP A 186 2.22 -8.84 -4.00
C TRP A 186 2.64 -7.92 -2.86
N ASP A 187 1.76 -7.01 -2.48
CA ASP A 187 2.04 -5.86 -1.62
C ASP A 187 2.53 -6.23 -0.22
N ARG A 188 1.92 -7.21 0.45
CA ARG A 188 2.35 -7.67 1.77
C ARG A 188 3.70 -8.38 1.71
N GLU A 189 3.88 -9.23 0.72
CA GLU A 189 5.11 -10.00 0.51
C GLU A 189 6.30 -9.08 0.24
N VAL A 190 6.10 -7.97 -0.45
CA VAL A 190 7.14 -6.93 -0.61
C VAL A 190 7.56 -6.33 0.72
N VAL A 191 6.63 -6.10 1.65
CA VAL A 191 6.96 -5.63 3.00
C VAL A 191 7.82 -6.67 3.74
N HIS A 192 7.47 -7.94 3.61
CA HIS A 192 8.25 -9.03 4.20
C HIS A 192 9.66 -9.16 3.60
N ASP A 193 9.80 -8.94 2.28
CA ASP A 193 11.10 -8.94 1.62
C ASP A 193 12.00 -7.79 2.10
N PHE A 194 11.44 -6.62 2.40
CA PHE A 194 12.18 -5.53 3.03
C PHE A 194 12.69 -5.93 4.42
N VAL A 195 11.82 -6.51 5.23
CA VAL A 195 12.20 -6.97 6.57
C VAL A 195 13.26 -8.07 6.50
N ALA A 196 13.12 -9.04 5.59
CA ALA A 196 14.13 -10.06 5.34
C ALA A 196 15.47 -9.50 4.84
N SER A 197 15.42 -8.34 4.18
CA SER A 197 16.61 -7.61 3.70
C SER A 197 17.19 -6.64 4.74
N SER A 198 16.59 -6.55 5.93
CA SER A 198 17.04 -5.70 7.04
C SER A 198 17.73 -6.53 8.12
N ASP A 199 18.46 -5.85 9.01
CA ASP A 199 18.99 -6.42 10.26
C ASP A 199 18.26 -5.81 11.48
N ALA A 200 17.06 -5.27 11.26
CA ALA A 200 16.28 -4.66 12.31
C ALA A 200 15.86 -5.67 13.39
N GLN A 201 15.86 -5.21 14.65
CA GLN A 201 15.19 -5.94 15.71
C GLN A 201 13.68 -5.82 15.52
N ILE A 202 13.03 -6.91 15.12
CA ILE A 202 11.60 -6.93 14.82
C ILE A 202 10.81 -7.17 16.11
N LEU A 203 9.96 -6.21 16.46
CA LEU A 203 9.05 -6.23 17.59
C LEU A 203 7.61 -6.09 17.08
N ASP A 204 7.12 -7.13 16.40
CA ASP A 204 5.73 -7.24 15.99
C ASP A 204 4.84 -7.66 17.20
N PHE A 205 3.55 -7.34 17.13
CA PHE A 205 2.59 -7.49 18.23
C PHE A 205 3.01 -6.77 19.52
N HIS A 206 3.81 -5.71 19.43
CA HIS A 206 4.21 -4.88 20.55
C HIS A 206 3.49 -3.53 20.50
N GLU A 207 2.72 -3.24 21.52
CA GLU A 207 1.98 -2.00 21.65
C GLU A 207 2.72 -1.01 22.54
N VAL A 208 2.71 0.26 22.12
CA VAL A 208 3.29 1.36 22.92
C VAL A 208 2.44 1.60 24.15
N GLU A 209 3.04 1.46 25.32
CA GLU A 209 2.42 1.80 26.61
C GLU A 209 2.79 3.20 27.06
N GLN A 210 4.06 3.51 27.06
CA GLN A 210 4.55 4.76 27.62
C GLN A 210 5.79 5.26 26.90
N TRP A 211 5.85 6.56 26.69
CA TRP A 211 7.02 7.29 26.23
C TRP A 211 7.75 7.94 27.39
N SER A 212 9.08 7.95 27.33
CA SER A 212 9.94 8.78 28.17
C SER A 212 10.64 9.83 27.32
N ASP A 213 10.61 11.07 27.75
CA ASP A 213 11.27 12.16 27.03
C ASP A 213 12.14 13.00 28.02
N ALA A 214 13.17 13.61 27.46
CA ALA A 214 14.04 14.52 28.18
C ALA A 214 14.53 15.61 27.21
N SER A 215 14.52 16.86 27.70
CA SER A 215 15.10 18.02 26.97
C SER A 215 14.59 18.15 25.52
N GLY A 216 13.29 17.93 25.27
CA GLY A 216 12.68 18.03 23.93
C GLY A 216 13.08 16.91 22.98
N LYS A 217 13.43 15.73 23.52
CA LYS A 217 13.74 14.52 22.76
C LYS A 217 13.04 13.32 23.39
N LEU A 218 12.53 12.43 22.57
CA LEU A 218 12.09 11.09 23.02
C LEU A 218 13.33 10.25 23.32
N ASP A 219 13.44 9.74 24.56
CA ASP A 219 14.55 8.87 24.99
C ASP A 219 14.22 7.41 24.78
N SER A 220 13.06 6.98 25.27
CA SER A 220 12.69 5.58 25.24
C SER A 220 11.18 5.37 25.13
N VAL A 221 10.83 4.14 24.77
CA VAL A 221 9.46 3.65 24.77
C VAL A 221 9.37 2.36 25.57
N THR A 222 8.36 2.23 26.42
CA THR A 222 7.95 0.97 27.03
C THR A 222 6.88 0.34 26.15
N LEU A 223 7.09 -0.90 25.77
CA LEU A 223 6.25 -1.70 24.90
C LEU A 223 5.67 -2.88 25.67
N ARG A 224 4.42 -3.24 25.37
CA ARG A 224 3.82 -4.50 25.84
C ARG A 224 3.71 -5.46 24.67
N ASP A 225 4.26 -6.66 24.81
CA ASP A 225 3.97 -7.77 23.90
C ASP A 225 2.52 -8.21 24.12
N ARG A 226 1.72 -8.15 23.08
CA ARG A 226 0.28 -8.48 23.12
C ARG A 226 -0.01 -9.97 23.21
N ARG A 227 1.00 -10.81 23.01
CA ARG A 227 0.88 -12.29 23.05
C ARG A 227 0.98 -12.81 24.48
N ASP A 228 1.82 -12.23 25.31
CA ASP A 228 2.11 -12.72 26.67
C ASP A 228 2.11 -11.63 27.75
N GLY A 229 1.95 -10.36 27.36
CA GLY A 229 1.92 -9.22 28.28
C GLY A 229 3.30 -8.73 28.74
N THR A 230 4.40 -9.33 28.26
CA THR A 230 5.77 -8.97 28.64
C THR A 230 6.07 -7.53 28.29
N LEU A 231 6.73 -6.83 29.21
CA LEU A 231 7.18 -5.45 28.99
C LEU A 231 8.62 -5.43 28.47
N ARG A 232 8.87 -4.58 27.48
CA ARG A 232 10.19 -4.29 26.95
C ARG A 232 10.42 -2.80 26.83
N THR A 233 11.65 -2.36 27.05
CA THR A 233 12.03 -0.96 26.84
C THR A 233 12.96 -0.85 25.64
N VAL A 234 12.63 0.04 24.70
CA VAL A 234 13.52 0.37 23.59
C VAL A 234 14.00 1.82 23.77
N LYS A 235 15.31 2.01 23.67
CA LYS A 235 15.97 3.33 23.66
C LYS A 235 16.53 3.61 22.28
N ALA A 236 16.28 4.81 21.75
CA ALA A 236 16.79 5.19 20.43
C ALA A 236 17.25 6.67 20.43
N ARG A 237 18.23 6.96 19.56
CA ARG A 237 18.70 8.35 19.33
C ARG A 237 17.72 9.14 18.48
N GLN A 238 17.12 8.48 17.47
CA GLN A 238 16.14 9.04 16.55
C GLN A 238 14.90 8.15 16.54
N TRP A 239 13.75 8.76 16.36
CA TRP A 239 12.48 8.07 16.23
C TRP A 239 11.80 8.41 14.93
N VAL A 240 11.20 7.41 14.29
CA VAL A 240 10.42 7.57 13.08
C VAL A 240 9.05 6.93 13.26
N PHE A 241 8.01 7.71 13.08
CA PHE A 241 6.64 7.21 13.11
C PHE A 241 6.15 7.04 11.67
N ALA A 242 6.02 5.77 11.26
CA ALA A 242 5.51 5.33 9.96
C ALA A 242 4.13 4.68 10.12
N LEU A 243 3.24 5.35 10.87
CA LEU A 243 1.98 4.82 11.37
C LEU A 243 0.84 4.82 10.33
N GLY A 244 1.07 5.36 9.13
CA GLY A 244 0.05 5.44 8.09
C GLY A 244 -1.23 6.14 8.59
N PRO A 245 -2.43 5.51 8.43
CA PRO A 245 -3.70 6.15 8.79
C PRO A 245 -3.92 6.30 10.30
N TRP A 246 -3.05 5.73 11.15
CA TRP A 246 -3.16 5.84 12.60
C TRP A 246 -2.35 7.00 13.20
N THR A 247 -1.63 7.78 12.36
CA THR A 247 -0.72 8.84 12.84
C THR A 247 -1.43 9.86 13.74
N ASP A 248 -2.54 10.45 13.29
CA ASP A 248 -3.25 11.46 14.08
C ASP A 248 -3.84 10.89 15.37
N ALA A 249 -4.34 9.65 15.34
CA ALA A 249 -4.83 8.98 16.54
C ALA A 249 -3.72 8.74 17.56
N ALA A 250 -2.54 8.35 17.10
CA ALA A 250 -1.37 8.15 17.96
C ALA A 250 -0.88 9.48 18.56
N MET A 251 -0.85 10.56 17.79
CA MET A 251 -0.48 11.89 18.31
C MET A 251 -1.43 12.34 19.39
N ARG A 252 -2.73 12.17 19.20
CA ARG A 252 -3.73 12.47 20.25
C ARG A 252 -3.54 11.60 21.49
N GLN A 253 -3.36 10.29 21.30
CA GLN A 253 -3.26 9.33 22.39
C GLN A 253 -1.95 9.49 23.21
N TRP A 254 -0.81 9.61 22.51
CA TRP A 254 0.49 9.56 23.17
C TRP A 254 0.97 10.92 23.65
N PHE A 255 0.63 12.00 22.95
CA PHE A 255 1.16 13.33 23.24
C PHE A 255 0.08 14.37 23.52
N GLN A 256 -1.20 13.96 23.52
CA GLN A 256 -2.35 14.85 23.76
C GLN A 256 -2.40 16.03 22.77
N GLU A 257 -1.91 15.81 21.55
CA GLU A 257 -1.95 16.80 20.49
C GLU A 257 -3.30 16.80 19.78
N ASP A 258 -3.83 17.96 19.47
CA ASP A 258 -4.97 18.11 18.52
C ASP A 258 -4.46 17.97 17.09
N SER A 259 -4.27 16.71 16.66
CA SER A 259 -3.67 16.37 15.37
C SER A 259 -4.72 16.08 14.30
N HIS A 260 -4.61 16.81 13.19
CA HIS A 260 -5.45 16.71 11.99
C HIS A 260 -4.62 16.81 10.70
N ARG A 261 -3.50 16.09 10.64
CA ARG A 261 -2.56 16.11 9.51
C ARG A 261 -3.08 15.36 8.30
N LEU A 262 -3.97 14.37 8.54
CA LEU A 262 -4.42 13.43 7.53
C LEU A 262 -5.94 13.45 7.37
N ARG A 263 -6.38 13.24 6.13
CA ARG A 263 -7.74 12.81 5.82
C ARG A 263 -7.70 11.35 5.37
N LEU A 264 -8.63 10.57 5.86
CA LEU A 264 -8.63 9.13 5.64
C LEU A 264 -9.67 8.74 4.60
N SER A 265 -9.29 7.83 3.70
CA SER A 265 -10.19 7.32 2.66
C SER A 265 -10.13 5.80 2.59
N ALA A 266 -11.23 5.17 2.98
CA ALA A 266 -11.43 3.73 2.81
C ALA A 266 -11.76 3.38 1.35
N GLY A 267 -11.42 2.16 0.95
CA GLY A 267 -11.83 1.61 -0.33
C GLY A 267 -11.70 0.11 -0.35
N ILE A 268 -12.68 -0.56 -0.95
CA ILE A 268 -12.75 -2.02 -0.99
C ILE A 268 -12.27 -2.59 -2.32
N HIS A 269 -11.75 -3.82 -2.25
CA HIS A 269 -11.62 -4.74 -3.37
C HIS A 269 -12.40 -6.01 -3.07
N MET A 270 -12.98 -6.61 -4.11
CA MET A 270 -13.62 -7.91 -4.00
C MET A 270 -12.87 -8.91 -4.87
N TRP A 271 -12.81 -10.16 -4.43
CA TRP A 271 -12.24 -11.28 -5.15
C TRP A 271 -13.36 -12.24 -5.50
N LEU A 272 -13.63 -12.37 -6.79
CA LEU A 272 -14.77 -13.08 -7.34
C LEU A 272 -14.31 -14.32 -8.10
N ASP A 273 -15.26 -15.20 -8.45
CA ASP A 273 -15.00 -16.28 -9.41
C ASP A 273 -14.42 -15.75 -10.73
N PRO A 274 -13.58 -16.51 -11.42
CA PRO A 274 -13.07 -16.12 -12.73
C PRO A 274 -14.20 -16.08 -13.76
N ILE A 275 -14.11 -15.14 -14.69
CA ILE A 275 -15.04 -15.03 -15.83
C ILE A 275 -14.39 -15.68 -17.05
N PRO A 276 -15.03 -16.67 -17.71
CA PRO A 276 -14.52 -17.25 -18.95
C PRO A 276 -14.22 -16.18 -20.00
N GLY A 277 -13.03 -16.22 -20.58
CA GLY A 277 -12.58 -15.24 -21.59
C GLY A 277 -12.20 -13.86 -21.04
N CYS A 278 -12.22 -13.65 -19.72
CA CYS A 278 -11.63 -12.49 -19.06
C CYS A 278 -10.21 -12.84 -18.57
N ASP A 279 -9.28 -12.99 -19.51
CA ASP A 279 -7.91 -13.48 -19.30
C ASP A 279 -6.87 -12.35 -19.17
N ARG A 280 -7.30 -11.10 -19.30
CA ARG A 280 -6.46 -9.90 -19.27
C ARG A 280 -7.04 -8.81 -18.37
N PRO A 281 -6.20 -7.96 -17.74
CA PRO A 281 -6.67 -6.89 -16.89
C PRO A 281 -7.37 -5.78 -17.68
N TRP A 282 -8.45 -5.29 -17.12
CA TRP A 282 -9.19 -4.15 -17.63
C TRP A 282 -9.10 -2.96 -16.69
N ALA A 283 -8.83 -1.79 -17.25
CA ALA A 283 -8.84 -0.50 -16.56
C ALA A 283 -9.96 0.35 -17.18
N MET A 284 -11.11 0.42 -16.52
CA MET A 284 -12.31 1.05 -17.05
C MET A 284 -12.57 2.38 -16.38
N ARG A 285 -12.90 3.38 -17.19
CA ARG A 285 -13.26 4.70 -16.68
C ARG A 285 -14.70 4.70 -16.23
N ARG A 286 -14.95 4.91 -14.95
CA ARG A 286 -16.29 5.10 -14.39
C ARG A 286 -16.82 6.51 -14.69
N PRO A 287 -18.15 6.70 -14.69
CA PRO A 287 -18.74 8.03 -14.56
C PRO A 287 -18.07 8.75 -13.37
N LYS A 288 -17.76 10.03 -13.49
CA LYS A 288 -16.97 10.85 -12.53
C LYS A 288 -15.44 10.61 -12.57
N GLY A 289 -14.91 9.95 -13.61
CA GLY A 289 -13.48 9.96 -13.92
C GLY A 289 -12.60 8.99 -13.13
N ARG A 290 -13.16 8.12 -12.31
CA ARG A 290 -12.41 7.09 -11.58
C ARG A 290 -12.10 5.89 -12.47
N ILE A 291 -10.98 5.22 -12.21
CA ILE A 291 -10.63 3.95 -12.82
C ILE A 291 -11.13 2.80 -11.93
N LEU A 292 -11.87 1.90 -12.52
CA LEU A 292 -12.25 0.61 -11.96
C LEU A 292 -11.37 -0.46 -12.61
N PHE A 293 -10.71 -1.24 -11.80
CA PHE A 293 -9.91 -2.36 -12.26
C PHE A 293 -10.69 -3.67 -12.17
N VAL A 294 -10.52 -4.51 -13.20
CA VAL A 294 -10.95 -5.91 -13.22
C VAL A 294 -9.72 -6.71 -13.62
N ILE A 295 -9.12 -7.41 -12.67
CA ILE A 295 -7.79 -8.02 -12.81
C ILE A 295 -7.88 -9.52 -12.56
N PRO A 296 -7.78 -10.36 -13.61
CA PRO A 296 -7.60 -11.80 -13.44
C PRO A 296 -6.23 -12.09 -12.81
N ARG A 297 -6.23 -12.77 -11.69
CA ARG A 297 -4.99 -13.21 -11.02
C ARG A 297 -5.26 -14.33 -10.03
N ASP A 298 -4.29 -15.21 -9.89
CA ASP A 298 -4.30 -16.30 -8.89
C ASP A 298 -5.57 -17.18 -8.96
N GLY A 299 -6.13 -17.37 -10.16
CA GLY A 299 -7.35 -18.16 -10.40
C GLY A 299 -8.66 -17.46 -10.00
N LEU A 300 -8.61 -16.20 -9.60
CA LEU A 300 -9.75 -15.37 -9.22
C LEU A 300 -9.77 -14.07 -10.02
N LEU A 301 -10.80 -13.28 -9.80
CA LEU A 301 -10.97 -11.96 -10.37
C LEU A 301 -10.95 -10.89 -9.28
N GLN A 302 -9.88 -10.12 -9.20
CA GLN A 302 -9.80 -8.96 -8.29
C GLN A 302 -10.50 -7.77 -8.95
N VAL A 303 -11.51 -7.18 -8.28
CA VAL A 303 -12.24 -6.00 -8.76
C VAL A 303 -12.20 -4.88 -7.72
N GLY A 304 -12.10 -3.65 -8.18
CA GLY A 304 -12.08 -2.46 -7.30
C GLY A 304 -11.42 -1.25 -7.96
N THR A 305 -11.39 -0.15 -7.27
CA THR A 305 -11.66 0.09 -5.86
C THR A 305 -12.79 1.12 -5.69
N THR A 306 -13.40 1.16 -4.50
CA THR A 306 -14.29 2.25 -4.07
C THR A 306 -13.52 3.35 -3.33
N GLU A 307 -14.24 4.34 -2.84
CA GLU A 307 -13.68 5.40 -2.00
C GLU A 307 -14.75 6.01 -1.10
N ARG A 308 -14.52 5.95 0.19
CA ARG A 308 -15.35 6.55 1.23
C ARG A 308 -14.46 7.29 2.22
N GLU A 309 -14.78 8.54 2.52
CA GLU A 309 -14.11 9.27 3.59
C GLU A 309 -14.46 8.68 4.94
N VAL A 310 -13.46 8.54 5.80
CA VAL A 310 -13.58 7.92 7.13
C VAL A 310 -12.72 8.69 8.14
N ASP A 311 -12.98 8.47 9.41
CA ASP A 311 -12.33 9.17 10.54
C ASP A 311 -11.37 8.26 11.33
N ALA A 312 -11.30 6.98 10.98
CA ALA A 312 -10.45 6.02 11.68
C ALA A 312 -9.58 5.21 10.72
N GLY A 313 -8.41 4.80 11.18
CA GLY A 313 -7.44 4.00 10.42
C GLY A 313 -7.91 2.57 10.13
N TRP A 314 -8.95 2.13 10.79
CA TRP A 314 -9.68 0.90 10.50
C TRP A 314 -11.20 1.15 10.62
N VAL A 315 -11.95 0.68 9.66
CA VAL A 315 -13.42 0.75 9.62
C VAL A 315 -13.99 -0.53 9.00
N PRO A 316 -15.21 -0.92 9.33
CA PRO A 316 -15.85 -2.06 8.67
C PRO A 316 -16.23 -1.73 7.22
N ILE A 317 -16.30 -2.77 6.38
CA ILE A 317 -16.92 -2.69 5.06
C ILE A 317 -18.43 -2.48 5.25
N VAL A 318 -18.98 -1.50 4.53
CA VAL A 318 -20.41 -1.20 4.59
C VAL A 318 -21.08 -1.57 3.26
N GLU A 319 -22.39 -1.87 3.32
CA GLU A 319 -23.15 -2.32 2.15
C GLU A 319 -23.14 -1.29 1.01
N SER A 320 -23.11 0.00 1.33
CA SER A 320 -23.02 1.05 0.32
C SER A 320 -21.75 1.00 -0.52
N GLU A 321 -20.63 0.49 0.01
CA GLU A 321 -19.36 0.30 -0.74
C GLU A 321 -19.48 -0.87 -1.71
N ARG A 322 -20.11 -1.98 -1.29
CA ARG A 322 -20.39 -3.13 -2.17
C ARG A 322 -21.31 -2.71 -3.30
N GLU A 323 -22.38 -1.98 -2.97
CA GLU A 323 -23.35 -1.47 -3.92
C GLU A 323 -22.73 -0.49 -4.91
N GLU A 324 -21.82 0.39 -4.45
CA GLU A 324 -21.06 1.28 -5.33
C GLU A 324 -20.19 0.49 -6.31
N LEU A 325 -19.54 -0.56 -5.82
CA LEU A 325 -18.67 -1.40 -6.64
C LEU A 325 -19.48 -2.18 -7.68
N TYR A 326 -20.58 -2.83 -7.28
CA TYR A 326 -21.46 -3.54 -8.21
C TYR A 326 -22.02 -2.62 -9.27
N ARG A 327 -22.57 -1.44 -8.92
CA ARG A 327 -23.04 -0.47 -9.91
C ARG A 327 -21.95 -0.02 -10.87
N GLY A 328 -20.72 0.13 -10.38
CA GLY A 328 -19.57 0.46 -11.23
C GLY A 328 -19.24 -0.66 -12.22
N LEU A 329 -19.26 -1.91 -11.76
CA LEU A 329 -19.01 -3.09 -12.60
C LEU A 329 -20.12 -3.30 -13.63
N GLU A 330 -21.38 -3.21 -13.23
CA GLU A 330 -22.54 -3.30 -14.10
C GLU A 330 -22.56 -2.24 -15.21
N ALA A 331 -22.15 -1.01 -14.85
CA ALA A 331 -22.05 0.07 -15.83
C ALA A 331 -20.90 -0.12 -16.83
N CYS A 332 -19.78 -0.73 -16.40
CA CYS A 332 -18.61 -0.94 -17.24
C CYS A 332 -18.67 -2.23 -18.06
N MET A 333 -19.23 -3.29 -17.49
CA MET A 333 -19.32 -4.62 -18.13
C MET A 333 -20.72 -5.21 -17.89
N PRO A 334 -21.74 -4.67 -18.58
CA PRO A 334 -23.13 -4.99 -18.32
C PRO A 334 -23.55 -6.42 -18.72
N ALA A 335 -22.74 -7.11 -19.51
CA ALA A 335 -23.00 -8.50 -19.90
C ALA A 335 -22.83 -9.48 -18.72
N ILE A 336 -22.11 -9.09 -17.67
CA ILE A 336 -21.77 -9.95 -16.56
C ILE A 336 -22.78 -9.83 -15.43
N ARG A 337 -23.22 -10.98 -14.91
CA ARG A 337 -24.14 -11.03 -13.74
C ARG A 337 -23.36 -10.91 -12.43
N TRP A 338 -22.78 -9.76 -12.19
CA TRP A 338 -21.86 -9.50 -11.06
C TRP A 338 -22.42 -9.92 -9.71
N ARG A 339 -23.71 -9.64 -9.44
CA ARG A 339 -24.34 -9.92 -8.14
C ARG A 339 -24.58 -11.41 -7.89
N SER A 340 -24.52 -12.26 -8.94
CA SER A 340 -24.66 -13.70 -8.81
C SER A 340 -23.32 -14.42 -8.66
N MET A 341 -22.21 -13.71 -8.79
CA MET A 341 -20.88 -14.31 -8.64
C MET A 341 -20.56 -14.54 -7.17
N ARG A 342 -19.86 -15.63 -6.90
CA ARG A 342 -19.36 -15.92 -5.55
C ARG A 342 -18.26 -14.93 -5.19
N VAL A 343 -18.40 -14.33 -4.02
CA VAL A 343 -17.34 -13.51 -3.38
C VAL A 343 -16.50 -14.42 -2.50
N HIS A 344 -15.22 -14.57 -2.85
CA HIS A 344 -14.27 -15.38 -2.06
C HIS A 344 -13.64 -14.58 -0.93
N LYS A 345 -13.42 -13.28 -1.16
CA LYS A 345 -12.75 -12.40 -0.22
C LYS A 345 -13.14 -10.94 -0.49
N GLU A 346 -13.22 -10.18 0.58
CA GLU A 346 -13.31 -8.72 0.54
C GLU A 346 -12.12 -8.12 1.27
N GLU A 347 -11.54 -7.08 0.74
CA GLU A 347 -10.40 -6.37 1.30
C GLU A 347 -10.75 -4.89 1.43
N LEU A 348 -10.45 -4.30 2.58
CA LEU A 348 -10.61 -2.86 2.81
C LEU A 348 -9.28 -2.24 3.20
N GLY A 349 -8.88 -1.20 2.49
CA GLY A 349 -7.71 -0.41 2.82
C GLY A 349 -8.06 1.04 3.13
N VAL A 350 -7.54 1.58 4.22
CA VAL A 350 -7.67 2.99 4.58
C VAL A 350 -6.42 3.73 4.13
N ARG A 351 -6.59 4.71 3.25
CA ARG A 351 -5.50 5.52 2.67
C ARG A 351 -5.32 6.79 3.50
N PRO A 352 -4.13 7.07 4.01
CA PRO A 352 -3.79 8.37 4.57
C PRO A 352 -3.54 9.36 3.43
N LEU A 353 -4.30 10.44 3.36
CA LEU A 353 -4.19 11.47 2.32
C LEU A 353 -3.78 12.79 2.96
N MET A 354 -2.93 13.56 2.26
CA MET A 354 -2.55 14.90 2.69
C MET A 354 -3.55 15.94 2.19
N GLY A 355 -3.83 16.94 3.01
CA GLY A 355 -4.67 18.08 2.63
C GLY A 355 -5.90 18.26 3.51
N SER A 356 -6.24 19.52 3.75
CA SER A 356 -7.33 19.93 4.67
C SER A 356 -8.67 20.21 3.98
N GLN A 357 -8.72 20.43 2.65
CA GLN A 357 -9.92 20.82 1.92
C GLN A 357 -10.08 20.09 0.58
N GLY A 358 -11.32 19.98 0.10
CA GLY A 358 -11.68 19.37 -1.17
C GLY A 358 -12.11 17.91 -1.09
N SER A 359 -12.47 17.32 -2.24
CA SER A 359 -12.82 15.89 -2.34
C SER A 359 -11.58 15.03 -2.16
N THR A 360 -11.67 13.92 -1.42
CA THR A 360 -10.60 12.93 -1.23
C THR A 360 -10.01 12.42 -2.54
N THR A 361 -10.80 12.39 -3.61
CA THR A 361 -10.35 12.02 -4.96
C THR A 361 -9.32 12.98 -5.55
N ARG A 362 -9.33 14.24 -5.12
CA ARG A 362 -8.41 15.31 -5.58
C ARG A 362 -7.28 15.60 -4.60
N LEU A 363 -7.30 15.04 -3.38
CA LEU A 363 -6.23 15.24 -2.41
C LEU A 363 -4.93 14.63 -2.88
N SER A 364 -3.83 15.27 -2.52
CA SER A 364 -2.50 14.77 -2.82
C SER A 364 -2.25 13.45 -2.11
N ARG A 365 -1.67 12.51 -2.85
CA ARG A 365 -1.12 11.27 -2.31
C ARG A 365 0.40 11.36 -2.12
N GLU A 366 0.93 12.56 -2.14
CA GLU A 366 2.32 12.81 -1.79
C GLU A 366 2.55 12.48 -0.32
N ALA A 367 3.73 12.02 -0.03
CA ALA A 367 4.15 11.83 1.35
C ALA A 367 4.91 13.07 1.80
N VAL A 368 4.78 13.39 3.07
CA VAL A 368 5.49 14.47 3.72
C VAL A 368 6.31 13.89 4.87
N LEU A 369 7.56 14.30 4.95
CA LEU A 369 8.43 14.06 6.11
C LEU A 369 8.36 15.31 6.99
N GLU A 370 7.87 15.14 8.22
CA GLU A 370 7.71 16.24 9.17
C GLU A 370 8.58 15.99 10.39
N VAL A 371 9.33 17.00 10.81
CA VAL A 371 9.97 17.01 12.14
C VAL A 371 8.90 17.36 13.16
N HIS A 372 8.75 16.56 14.20
CA HIS A 372 7.77 16.82 15.25
C HIS A 372 8.10 18.15 15.96
N PRO A 373 7.12 19.04 16.16
CA PRO A 373 7.40 20.37 16.70
C PRO A 373 7.97 20.37 18.13
N LYS A 374 7.56 19.39 18.97
CA LYS A 374 8.02 19.27 20.36
C LYS A 374 9.29 18.42 20.48
N PHE A 375 9.47 17.40 19.64
CA PHE A 375 10.56 16.43 19.76
C PHE A 375 11.50 16.49 18.57
N SER A 376 12.66 17.10 18.74
CA SER A 376 13.63 17.36 17.65
C SER A 376 14.20 16.08 17.01
N ASN A 377 14.13 14.93 17.70
CA ASN A 377 14.58 13.63 17.23
C ASN A 377 13.45 12.71 16.73
N LEU A 378 12.24 13.24 16.52
CA LEU A 378 11.11 12.50 15.97
C LEU A 378 10.76 12.99 14.56
N ARG A 379 10.64 12.05 13.63
CA ARG A 379 10.15 12.25 12.27
C ARG A 379 8.82 11.55 12.08
N LEU A 380 7.87 12.24 11.45
CA LEU A 380 6.58 11.68 11.05
C LEU A 380 6.58 11.44 9.55
N VAL A 381 6.20 10.24 9.14
CA VAL A 381 5.95 9.89 7.74
C VAL A 381 4.45 9.99 7.48
N LEU A 382 4.04 11.04 6.79
CA LEU A 382 2.63 11.37 6.55
C LEU A 382 2.23 11.05 5.11
N GLY A 383 1.08 10.40 4.91
CA GLY A 383 0.60 10.07 3.57
C GLY A 383 1.40 8.98 2.87
N GLY A 384 1.59 9.12 1.57
CA GLY A 384 2.42 8.24 0.75
C GLY A 384 1.66 7.15 -0.01
N LYS A 385 2.41 6.49 -0.90
CA LYS A 385 1.93 5.41 -1.77
C LYS A 385 2.89 4.23 -1.66
N LEU A 386 2.36 3.02 -1.82
CA LEU A 386 3.19 1.81 -1.95
C LEU A 386 4.29 2.00 -3.02
N THR A 387 3.93 2.53 -4.18
CA THR A 387 4.86 2.69 -5.31
C THR A 387 6.06 3.59 -4.99
N THR A 388 5.87 4.70 -4.29
CA THR A 388 6.93 5.70 -4.03
C THR A 388 7.59 5.54 -2.66
N ALA A 389 7.17 4.57 -1.85
CA ALA A 389 7.64 4.39 -0.48
C ALA A 389 9.17 4.23 -0.38
N LEU A 390 9.78 3.48 -1.31
CA LEU A 390 11.21 3.26 -1.30
C LEU A 390 12.01 4.56 -1.45
N LEU A 391 11.65 5.40 -2.43
CA LEU A 391 12.36 6.65 -2.70
C LEU A 391 12.22 7.64 -1.54
N LEU A 392 11.05 7.66 -0.91
CA LEU A 392 10.82 8.48 0.27
C LEU A 392 11.66 8.04 1.45
N MET A 393 11.81 6.73 1.66
CA MET A 393 12.58 6.19 2.79
C MET A 393 14.09 6.32 2.57
N GLU A 394 14.55 6.26 1.34
CA GLU A 394 15.93 6.60 0.96
C GLU A 394 16.24 8.07 1.29
N GLN A 395 15.32 8.97 0.95
CA GLN A 395 15.44 10.39 1.32
C GLN A 395 15.49 10.58 2.83
N LEU A 396 14.58 9.95 3.58
CA LEU A 396 14.56 10.03 5.05
C LEU A 396 15.84 9.46 5.67
N ALA A 397 16.30 8.30 5.22
CA ALA A 397 17.53 7.71 5.71
C ALA A 397 18.74 8.60 5.42
N THR A 398 18.79 9.24 4.26
CA THR A 398 19.83 10.23 3.92
C THR A 398 19.77 11.44 4.85
N GLU A 399 18.57 11.95 5.17
CA GLU A 399 18.39 13.03 6.14
C GLU A 399 18.90 12.62 7.56
N LEU A 400 18.54 11.41 8.00
CA LEU A 400 18.92 10.91 9.33
C LEU A 400 20.43 10.64 9.48
N THR A 401 21.11 10.25 8.39
CA THR A 401 22.51 9.80 8.43
C THR A 401 23.49 10.80 7.80
N GLY A 402 23.00 11.75 7.03
CA GLY A 402 23.81 12.69 6.27
C GLY A 402 24.50 12.09 5.03
N THR A 403 24.24 10.81 4.69
CA THR A 403 24.93 10.08 3.63
C THR A 403 23.96 9.42 2.66
N PRO A 404 23.98 9.76 1.34
CA PRO A 404 23.24 9.03 0.31
C PRO A 404 23.70 7.57 0.19
N CYS A 405 22.80 6.68 -0.22
CA CYS A 405 23.10 5.26 -0.44
C CYS A 405 22.53 4.78 -1.78
N PRO A 406 23.32 4.76 -2.86
CA PRO A 406 22.85 4.31 -4.17
C PRO A 406 22.34 2.87 -4.18
N GLU A 407 22.84 2.03 -3.28
CA GLU A 407 22.43 0.64 -3.10
C GLU A 407 20.95 0.50 -2.74
N SER A 408 20.35 1.51 -2.10
CA SER A 408 18.91 1.55 -1.77
C SER A 408 18.01 1.29 -2.98
N THR A 409 18.39 1.78 -4.15
CA THR A 409 17.62 1.67 -5.39
C THR A 409 18.19 0.66 -6.38
N THR A 410 19.31 0.03 -6.09
CA THR A 410 20.00 -0.87 -7.02
C THR A 410 20.15 -2.29 -6.48
N LEU A 411 20.37 -2.46 -5.18
CA LEU A 411 20.59 -3.78 -4.58
C LEU A 411 19.25 -4.55 -4.47
N PRO A 412 19.17 -5.78 -5.00
CA PRO A 412 17.96 -6.60 -4.90
C PRO A 412 17.52 -6.89 -3.47
N LEU A 413 16.21 -7.01 -3.27
CA LEU A 413 15.64 -7.51 -2.02
C LEU A 413 15.87 -9.01 -1.89
N VAL A 414 16.12 -9.45 -0.66
CA VAL A 414 16.14 -10.87 -0.30
C VAL A 414 14.70 -11.38 -0.24
N PRO A 415 14.32 -12.39 -1.02
CA PRO A 415 13.00 -12.99 -0.93
C PRO A 415 12.75 -13.56 0.47
N TRP A 416 11.61 -13.21 1.05
CA TRP A 416 11.19 -13.79 2.33
C TRP A 416 10.85 -15.28 2.16
N SER A 417 11.45 -16.13 2.99
CA SER A 417 11.34 -17.60 2.89
C SER A 417 10.21 -18.20 3.73
N GLY A 418 9.37 -17.38 4.35
CA GLY A 418 8.27 -17.86 5.20
C GLY A 418 8.66 -18.23 6.63
N VAL A 419 9.94 -18.16 6.99
CA VAL A 419 10.40 -18.40 8.37
C VAL A 419 10.25 -17.10 9.16
N SER A 420 9.41 -17.10 10.21
CA SER A 420 9.29 -15.96 11.11
C SER A 420 10.65 -15.65 11.74
N ALA A 421 11.00 -14.36 11.81
CA ALA A 421 12.26 -13.88 12.39
C ALA A 421 12.44 -14.20 13.92
N GLY A 422 11.54 -15.01 14.49
CA GLY A 422 11.55 -15.41 15.90
C GLY A 422 12.40 -16.62 16.26
N THR A 423 13.10 -17.24 15.28
CA THR A 423 13.95 -18.41 15.55
C THR A 423 15.28 -18.30 14.81
N ARG A 424 16.10 -17.34 15.17
CA ARG A 424 17.55 -17.44 14.98
C ARG A 424 18.18 -17.63 16.36
N PRO A 425 19.06 -18.63 16.50
CA PRO A 425 19.74 -18.95 17.77
C PRO A 425 20.61 -17.81 18.25
#